data_3a93bee2d1a255dedb1c9d560542e900
#
_entry.id   3a93bee2d1a255dedb1c9d560542e900
#
_cell.length_a   1.000
_cell.length_b   1.000
_cell.length_c   1.000
_cell.angle_alpha   90.00
_cell.angle_beta   90.00
_cell.angle_gamma   90.00
#
_symmetry.space_group_name_H-M   'P 1'
#
loop_
_entity.id
_entity.type
_entity.pdbx_description
1 polymer ?
#
loop_
_entity_poly.entity_id
_entity_poly.type
_entity_poly.pdbx_seq_one_letter_code
_entity_poly.pdbx_strand_id
1 'polypeptide(L)'
;MDNERNFDRAKNLWYLKSVLPTLYLDIQELYEGNVIVGDLVLKDKAIDFNISAAYSEPLGSIYMEMNDSKFDKRISKYIKQDQSAFFTYNINLKKAYEKAYEIVLPILGKEKNVELSMNVLLLKLANEFINKDALFDTYKGTMFGTFNGIKKVKTRKIEFFYNEDTFEYGERETDAEEDMPIFTLGFTTARPDVPELILDHLSNVTSKFEKKGNYWIYKQAIFDAAPVYMINTEGLFIFTNDEDLALNHSEGYGKEGLNSKTLKSIKNSGSLCGYADLKSVANQFPIDFLLPEQQPLMESLRGKSGNLVMRTGKTTVNET
;
A
#
# COMPACT_ATOMS: atom_id res chain seq x y z
N MET A 1 27.37 -25.81 2.23
CA MET A 1 26.04 -25.44 1.67
C MET A 1 25.88 -23.94 1.35
N ASP A 2 26.58 -23.02 2.01
CA ASP A 2 26.45 -21.58 1.73
C ASP A 2 27.21 -21.07 0.47
N ASN A 3 28.23 -21.80 0.02
CA ASN A 3 29.02 -21.39 -1.14
C ASN A 3 28.29 -21.60 -2.50
N GLU A 4 27.44 -22.60 -2.63
CA GLU A 4 26.68 -22.83 -3.87
C GLU A 4 25.59 -21.77 -4.08
N ARG A 5 24.90 -21.37 -3.03
CA ARG A 5 23.89 -20.30 -3.11
C ARG A 5 24.47 -18.93 -3.47
N ASN A 6 25.69 -18.65 -3.02
CA ASN A 6 26.37 -17.40 -3.37
C ASN A 6 26.91 -17.43 -4.81
N PHE A 7 27.29 -18.60 -5.32
CA PHE A 7 27.74 -18.75 -6.70
C PHE A 7 26.58 -18.58 -7.70
N ASP A 8 25.39 -19.10 -7.39
CA ASP A 8 24.19 -18.92 -8.21
C ASP A 8 23.69 -17.48 -8.19
N ARG A 9 23.76 -16.78 -7.06
CA ARG A 9 23.47 -15.34 -7.00
C ARG A 9 24.47 -14.50 -7.81
N ALA A 10 25.76 -14.86 -7.78
CA ALA A 10 26.77 -14.18 -8.58
C ALA A 10 26.59 -14.43 -10.10
N LYS A 11 26.14 -15.63 -10.49
CA LYS A 11 25.79 -15.98 -11.87
C LYS A 11 24.60 -15.17 -12.38
N ASN A 12 23.55 -15.02 -11.54
CA ASN A 12 22.38 -14.20 -11.85
C ASN A 12 22.75 -12.71 -11.97
N LEU A 13 23.66 -12.21 -11.15
CA LEU A 13 24.19 -10.86 -11.25
C LEU A 13 25.05 -10.64 -12.50
N TRP A 14 25.77 -11.68 -12.95
CA TRP A 14 26.58 -11.59 -14.19
C TRP A 14 25.70 -11.55 -15.43
N TYR A 15 24.62 -12.31 -15.45
CA TYR A 15 23.58 -12.27 -16.47
C TYR A 15 22.96 -10.87 -16.58
N LEU A 16 22.55 -10.29 -15.46
CA LEU A 16 22.03 -8.92 -15.43
C LEU A 16 23.05 -7.91 -15.99
N LYS A 17 24.34 -8.07 -15.73
CA LYS A 17 25.38 -7.18 -16.27
C LYS A 17 25.50 -7.20 -17.80
N SER A 18 25.15 -8.30 -18.44
CA SER A 18 25.21 -8.40 -19.92
C SER A 18 23.98 -7.83 -20.61
N VAL A 19 22.81 -7.87 -19.95
CA VAL A 19 21.52 -7.42 -20.52
C VAL A 19 21.17 -5.98 -20.09
N LEU A 20 21.54 -5.60 -18.87
CA LEU A 20 21.23 -4.30 -18.30
C LEU A 20 21.65 -3.09 -19.16
N PRO A 21 22.84 -3.07 -19.80
CA PRO A 21 23.23 -1.89 -20.59
C PRO A 21 22.31 -1.63 -21.77
N THR A 22 21.94 -2.67 -22.54
CA THR A 22 21.05 -2.51 -23.70
C THR A 22 19.62 -2.23 -23.26
N LEU A 23 19.14 -2.98 -22.27
CA LEU A 23 17.83 -2.74 -21.68
C LEU A 23 17.71 -1.32 -21.08
N TYR A 24 18.80 -0.82 -20.48
CA TYR A 24 18.84 0.54 -19.94
C TYR A 24 18.70 1.59 -21.06
N LEU A 25 19.35 1.40 -22.20
CA LEU A 25 19.24 2.30 -23.35
C LEU A 25 17.81 2.28 -23.92
N ASP A 26 17.23 1.10 -24.12
CA ASP A 26 15.86 0.97 -24.61
C ASP A 26 14.84 1.58 -23.62
N ILE A 27 15.06 1.46 -22.31
CA ILE A 27 14.24 2.13 -21.29
C ILE A 27 14.48 3.64 -21.32
N GLN A 28 15.71 4.09 -21.51
CA GLN A 28 16.03 5.51 -21.62
C GLN A 28 15.29 6.18 -22.78
N GLU A 29 15.13 5.50 -23.92
CA GLU A 29 14.35 5.98 -25.05
C GLU A 29 12.89 6.25 -24.67
N LEU A 30 12.30 5.46 -23.75
CA LEU A 30 10.93 5.71 -23.26
C LEU A 30 10.78 7.02 -22.49
N TYR A 31 11.87 7.50 -21.90
CA TYR A 31 11.87 8.75 -21.12
C TYR A 31 12.38 9.94 -21.93
N GLU A 32 12.77 9.74 -23.19
CA GLU A 32 13.21 10.83 -24.05
C GLU A 32 12.06 11.82 -24.31
N GLY A 33 12.37 13.11 -24.17
CA GLY A 33 11.38 14.18 -24.31
C GLY A 33 10.45 14.38 -23.09
N ASN A 34 10.57 13.57 -22.03
CA ASN A 34 9.82 13.79 -20.82
C ASN A 34 10.43 14.96 -20.03
N VAL A 35 9.56 15.81 -19.49
CA VAL A 35 9.95 16.96 -18.70
C VAL A 35 9.25 16.91 -17.36
N ILE A 36 10.02 17.03 -16.28
CA ILE A 36 9.49 17.14 -14.91
C ILE A 36 9.96 18.50 -14.36
N VAL A 37 9.00 19.30 -13.94
CA VAL A 37 9.23 20.61 -13.34
C VAL A 37 8.69 20.59 -11.91
N GLY A 38 9.49 21.07 -10.96
CA GLY A 38 9.11 21.21 -9.57
C GLY A 38 9.18 22.65 -9.12
N ASP A 39 8.11 23.17 -8.53
CA ASP A 39 8.03 24.51 -7.95
C ASP A 39 7.88 24.40 -6.44
N LEU A 40 8.72 25.11 -5.69
CA LEU A 40 8.61 25.28 -4.25
C LEU A 40 8.17 26.71 -3.95
N VAL A 41 6.96 26.86 -3.41
CA VAL A 41 6.41 28.16 -3.05
C VAL A 41 6.32 28.28 -1.53
N LEU A 42 7.10 29.17 -0.97
CA LEU A 42 7.08 29.47 0.47
C LEU A 42 6.01 30.52 0.73
N LYS A 43 5.10 30.22 1.65
CA LYS A 43 4.03 31.11 2.13
C LYS A 43 4.16 31.30 3.65
N ASP A 44 3.52 32.31 4.21
CA ASP A 44 3.58 32.60 5.65
C ASP A 44 3.21 31.42 6.56
N LYS A 45 2.29 30.57 6.12
CA LYS A 45 1.75 29.44 6.91
C LYS A 45 1.75 28.11 6.17
N ALA A 46 2.36 28.04 5.00
CA ALA A 46 2.38 26.83 4.19
C ALA A 46 3.61 26.80 3.29
N ILE A 47 4.01 25.60 2.93
CA ILE A 47 4.97 25.33 1.87
C ILE A 47 4.22 24.51 0.83
N ASP A 48 4.10 25.04 -0.39
CA ASP A 48 3.53 24.31 -1.49
C ASP A 48 4.66 23.76 -2.37
N PHE A 49 4.66 22.48 -2.58
CA PHE A 49 5.53 21.82 -3.54
C PHE A 49 4.69 21.26 -4.67
N ASN A 50 4.84 21.81 -5.86
CA ASN A 50 4.12 21.39 -7.04
C ASN A 50 5.07 20.69 -7.99
N ILE A 51 4.67 19.50 -8.46
CA ILE A 51 5.39 18.76 -9.50
C ILE A 51 4.47 18.66 -10.70
N SER A 52 4.95 19.11 -11.85
CA SER A 52 4.30 18.92 -13.14
C SER A 52 5.17 18.03 -14.00
N ALA A 53 4.58 17.00 -14.61
CA ALA A 53 5.27 16.10 -15.50
C ALA A 53 4.58 16.10 -16.87
N ALA A 54 5.34 16.38 -17.92
CA ALA A 54 4.94 16.19 -19.29
C ALA A 54 5.60 14.93 -19.83
N TYR A 55 4.80 14.01 -20.31
CA TYR A 55 5.27 12.74 -20.85
C TYR A 55 5.07 12.71 -22.36
N SER A 56 6.13 12.34 -23.07
CA SER A 56 6.05 11.99 -24.48
C SER A 56 5.43 10.59 -24.66
N GLU A 57 5.06 10.25 -25.89
CA GLU A 57 4.69 8.86 -26.21
C GLU A 57 5.95 7.97 -26.17
N PRO A 58 5.85 6.72 -25.69
CA PRO A 58 4.60 6.04 -25.36
C PRO A 58 4.16 6.15 -23.88
N LEU A 59 4.94 6.78 -22.99
CA LEU A 59 4.61 6.87 -21.57
C LEU A 59 3.34 7.72 -21.32
N GLY A 60 3.11 8.75 -22.12
CA GLY A 60 1.92 9.58 -22.05
C GLY A 60 0.64 8.74 -22.12
N SER A 61 0.57 7.80 -23.04
CA SER A 61 -0.56 6.87 -23.18
C SER A 61 -0.79 6.02 -21.94
N ILE A 62 0.27 5.49 -21.31
CA ILE A 62 0.16 4.70 -20.08
C ILE A 62 -0.47 5.55 -18.97
N TYR A 63 0.03 6.76 -18.76
CA TYR A 63 -0.46 7.65 -17.70
C TYR A 63 -1.90 8.09 -17.95
N MET A 64 -2.28 8.36 -19.20
CA MET A 64 -3.65 8.70 -19.56
C MET A 64 -4.61 7.56 -19.24
N GLU A 65 -4.32 6.36 -19.70
CA GLU A 65 -5.16 5.19 -19.49
C GLU A 65 -5.22 4.78 -18.00
N MET A 66 -4.10 4.90 -17.28
CA MET A 66 -4.02 4.60 -15.86
C MET A 66 -4.90 5.54 -15.02
N ASN A 67 -4.99 6.82 -15.37
CA ASN A 67 -5.71 7.83 -14.63
C ASN A 67 -7.21 7.94 -14.99
N ASP A 68 -7.73 7.08 -15.86
CA ASP A 68 -9.14 7.07 -16.27
C ASP A 68 -10.08 6.45 -15.20
N SER A 69 -9.56 5.98 -14.08
CA SER A 69 -10.38 5.37 -13.06
C SER A 69 -11.11 6.41 -12.18
N LYS A 70 -12.30 6.04 -11.70
CA LYS A 70 -13.14 6.90 -10.87
C LYS A 70 -13.09 6.46 -9.41
N PHE A 71 -12.93 7.43 -8.50
CA PHE A 71 -12.98 7.17 -7.06
C PHE A 71 -14.32 6.52 -6.66
N ASP A 72 -14.24 5.40 -5.94
CA ASP A 72 -15.41 4.71 -5.43
C ASP A 72 -15.89 5.36 -4.13
N LYS A 73 -17.10 5.89 -4.18
CA LYS A 73 -17.69 6.63 -3.04
C LYS A 73 -17.93 5.74 -1.81
N ARG A 74 -18.05 4.43 -1.98
CA ARG A 74 -18.28 3.48 -0.87
C ARG A 74 -17.16 3.52 0.15
N ILE A 75 -15.93 3.81 -0.29
CA ILE A 75 -14.76 3.92 0.58
C ILE A 75 -14.93 5.00 1.64
N SER A 76 -15.66 6.08 1.34
CA SER A 76 -15.76 7.24 2.25
C SER A 76 -16.30 6.91 3.64
N LYS A 77 -17.11 5.86 3.79
CA LYS A 77 -17.63 5.43 5.11
C LYS A 77 -16.60 4.67 5.95
N TYR A 78 -15.52 4.22 5.34
CA TYR A 78 -14.42 3.49 6.02
C TYR A 78 -13.20 4.37 6.32
N ILE A 79 -13.27 5.65 6.00
CA ILE A 79 -12.25 6.65 6.34
C ILE A 79 -12.88 7.59 7.36
N LYS A 80 -12.35 7.60 8.59
CA LYS A 80 -12.84 8.45 9.67
C LYS A 80 -12.53 9.92 9.40
N GLN A 81 -13.39 10.83 9.82
CA GLN A 81 -13.19 12.26 9.58
C GLN A 81 -12.00 12.84 10.35
N ASP A 82 -11.77 12.35 11.55
CA ASP A 82 -10.74 12.81 12.49
C ASP A 82 -9.50 11.92 12.55
N GLN A 83 -9.32 11.02 11.54
CA GLN A 83 -8.10 10.20 11.49
C GLN A 83 -6.83 11.04 11.37
N SER A 84 -5.73 10.51 11.92
CA SER A 84 -4.43 11.16 11.88
C SER A 84 -3.84 11.22 10.47
N ALA A 85 -4.11 10.21 9.64
CA ALA A 85 -3.72 10.22 8.24
C ALA A 85 -4.59 9.30 7.39
N PHE A 86 -4.72 9.63 6.11
CA PHE A 86 -5.27 8.72 5.11
C PHE A 86 -4.65 8.96 3.73
N PHE A 87 -4.74 7.96 2.89
CA PHE A 87 -4.53 8.09 1.45
C PHE A 87 -5.60 7.33 0.68
N THR A 88 -5.83 7.76 -0.54
CA THR A 88 -6.60 7.02 -1.54
C THR A 88 -5.81 7.00 -2.84
N TYR A 89 -5.74 5.83 -3.45
CA TYR A 89 -5.09 5.64 -4.74
C TYR A 89 -6.07 5.02 -5.71
N ASN A 90 -6.22 5.61 -6.89
CA ASN A 90 -7.29 5.32 -7.80
C ASN A 90 -6.74 5.23 -9.24
N ILE A 91 -6.65 4.02 -9.77
CA ILE A 91 -6.06 3.75 -11.09
C ILE A 91 -6.87 2.71 -11.86
N ASN A 92 -6.81 2.78 -13.17
CA ASN A 92 -7.27 1.71 -14.04
C ASN A 92 -6.13 0.72 -14.30
N LEU A 93 -5.98 -0.26 -13.39
CA LEU A 93 -4.86 -1.19 -13.45
C LEU A 93 -4.89 -2.06 -14.71
N LYS A 94 -6.09 -2.46 -15.19
CA LYS A 94 -6.22 -3.26 -16.42
C LYS A 94 -5.67 -2.49 -17.63
N LYS A 95 -6.11 -1.27 -17.83
CA LYS A 95 -5.62 -0.45 -18.94
C LYS A 95 -4.13 -0.14 -18.83
N ALA A 96 -3.65 0.19 -17.61
CA ALA A 96 -2.23 0.40 -17.35
C ALA A 96 -1.39 -0.84 -17.72
N TYR A 97 -1.86 -2.03 -17.33
CA TYR A 97 -1.21 -3.28 -17.68
C TYR A 97 -1.20 -3.52 -19.19
N GLU A 98 -2.33 -3.37 -19.86
CA GLU A 98 -2.46 -3.59 -21.30
C GLU A 98 -1.50 -2.68 -22.08
N LYS A 99 -1.44 -1.40 -21.73
CA LYS A 99 -0.50 -0.44 -22.35
C LYS A 99 0.96 -0.73 -22.01
N ALA A 100 1.26 -1.01 -20.76
CA ALA A 100 2.62 -1.39 -20.37
C ALA A 100 3.08 -2.68 -21.08
N TYR A 101 2.19 -3.65 -21.23
CA TYR A 101 2.48 -4.89 -21.94
C TYR A 101 2.78 -4.63 -23.41
N GLU A 102 1.96 -3.81 -24.10
CA GLU A 102 2.17 -3.42 -25.50
C GLU A 102 3.52 -2.72 -25.74
N ILE A 103 4.01 -1.94 -24.78
CA ILE A 103 5.23 -1.15 -24.90
C ILE A 103 6.47 -1.94 -24.44
N VAL A 104 6.41 -2.56 -23.27
CA VAL A 104 7.58 -3.22 -22.65
C VAL A 104 7.94 -4.52 -23.36
N LEU A 105 6.93 -5.28 -23.80
CA LEU A 105 7.18 -6.58 -24.41
C LEU A 105 8.02 -6.52 -25.71
N PRO A 106 7.79 -5.58 -26.65
CA PRO A 106 8.64 -5.40 -27.80
C PRO A 106 10.08 -5.00 -27.43
N ILE A 107 10.26 -4.17 -26.39
CA ILE A 107 11.59 -3.78 -25.90
C ILE A 107 12.37 -5.01 -25.41
N LEU A 108 11.76 -5.80 -24.52
CA LEU A 108 12.36 -7.02 -24.02
C LEU A 108 12.63 -8.05 -25.14
N GLY A 109 11.82 -8.05 -26.20
CA GLY A 109 11.97 -8.93 -27.35
C GLY A 109 13.08 -8.55 -28.33
N LYS A 110 13.63 -7.33 -28.26
CA LYS A 110 14.79 -6.91 -29.08
C LYS A 110 16.08 -7.61 -28.66
N GLU A 111 16.18 -7.97 -27.40
CA GLU A 111 17.37 -8.58 -26.82
C GLU A 111 17.60 -10.01 -27.33
N LYS A 112 18.78 -10.27 -27.92
CA LYS A 112 19.16 -11.58 -28.45
C LYS A 112 19.74 -12.50 -27.35
N ASN A 113 19.13 -12.50 -26.19
CA ASN A 113 19.52 -13.36 -25.08
C ASN A 113 18.52 -14.50 -24.93
N VAL A 114 19.01 -15.77 -24.89
CA VAL A 114 18.16 -16.96 -24.85
C VAL A 114 17.26 -17.00 -23.59
N GLU A 115 17.83 -16.67 -22.43
CA GLU A 115 17.06 -16.69 -21.16
C GLU A 115 16.01 -15.59 -21.15
N LEU A 116 16.34 -14.38 -21.61
CA LEU A 116 15.38 -13.30 -21.72
C LEU A 116 14.29 -13.63 -22.73
N SER A 117 14.67 -14.19 -23.89
CA SER A 117 13.69 -14.64 -24.89
C SER A 117 12.76 -15.71 -24.35
N MET A 118 13.27 -16.64 -23.52
CA MET A 118 12.45 -17.64 -22.85
C MET A 118 11.50 -16.99 -21.84
N ASN A 119 11.97 -16.03 -21.03
CA ASN A 119 11.12 -15.29 -20.09
C ASN A 119 10.04 -14.48 -20.80
N VAL A 120 10.38 -13.84 -21.93
CA VAL A 120 9.39 -13.15 -22.79
C VAL A 120 8.36 -14.12 -23.33
N LEU A 121 8.78 -15.32 -23.77
CA LEU A 121 7.87 -16.36 -24.22
C LEU A 121 6.94 -16.81 -23.08
N LEU A 122 7.50 -17.08 -21.89
CA LEU A 122 6.69 -17.47 -20.72
C LEU A 122 5.70 -16.37 -20.32
N LEU A 123 6.11 -15.10 -20.38
CA LEU A 123 5.22 -13.98 -20.13
C LEU A 123 4.09 -13.90 -21.16
N LYS A 124 4.39 -14.12 -22.45
CA LYS A 124 3.37 -14.20 -23.51
C LYS A 124 2.39 -15.35 -23.27
N LEU A 125 2.91 -16.54 -22.96
CA LEU A 125 2.08 -17.71 -22.66
C LEU A 125 1.23 -17.47 -21.42
N ALA A 126 1.80 -16.95 -20.33
CA ALA A 126 1.04 -16.59 -19.13
C ALA A 126 -0.07 -15.59 -19.46
N ASN A 127 0.21 -14.58 -20.29
CA ASN A 127 -0.77 -13.60 -20.72
C ASN A 127 -1.92 -14.20 -21.54
N GLU A 128 -1.71 -15.30 -22.26
CA GLU A 128 -2.75 -16.02 -22.99
C GLU A 128 -3.58 -16.97 -22.09
N PHE A 129 -2.92 -17.60 -21.10
CA PHE A 129 -3.59 -18.61 -20.28
C PHE A 129 -4.22 -18.06 -19.00
N ILE A 130 -3.74 -16.91 -18.49
CA ILE A 130 -4.31 -16.30 -17.28
C ILE A 130 -5.59 -15.55 -17.65
N ASN A 131 -6.66 -15.80 -16.90
CA ASN A 131 -7.87 -14.99 -16.99
C ASN A 131 -7.63 -13.59 -16.41
N LYS A 132 -7.17 -12.69 -17.26
CA LYS A 132 -6.86 -11.29 -16.89
C LYS A 132 -8.06 -10.55 -16.36
N ASP A 133 -9.24 -10.78 -16.91
CA ASP A 133 -10.47 -10.15 -16.44
C ASP A 133 -10.77 -10.54 -15.00
N ALA A 134 -10.62 -11.82 -14.65
CA ALA A 134 -10.79 -12.27 -13.29
C ALA A 134 -9.76 -11.64 -12.34
N LEU A 135 -8.50 -11.50 -12.79
CA LEU A 135 -7.44 -10.87 -12.00
C LEU A 135 -7.74 -9.39 -11.74
N PHE A 136 -8.06 -8.62 -12.80
CA PHE A 136 -8.33 -7.19 -12.68
C PHE A 136 -9.71 -6.89 -12.08
N ASP A 137 -10.64 -7.84 -12.11
CA ASP A 137 -11.90 -7.73 -11.38
C ASP A 137 -11.72 -8.00 -9.89
N THR A 138 -10.69 -8.76 -9.47
CA THR A 138 -10.35 -8.91 -8.06
C THR A 138 -9.85 -7.59 -7.45
N TYR A 139 -9.16 -6.76 -8.25
CA TYR A 139 -8.79 -5.39 -7.87
C TYR A 139 -9.29 -4.40 -8.92
N LYS A 140 -10.34 -3.64 -8.57
CA LYS A 140 -11.02 -2.71 -9.51
C LYS A 140 -10.38 -1.33 -9.67
N GLY A 141 -9.26 -1.09 -8.99
CA GLY A 141 -8.47 0.13 -9.23
C GLY A 141 -8.53 1.19 -8.15
N THR A 142 -9.33 1.06 -7.11
CA THR A 142 -9.27 1.99 -5.98
C THR A 142 -8.80 1.27 -4.73
N MET A 143 -7.79 1.81 -4.09
CA MET A 143 -7.33 1.39 -2.76
C MET A 143 -7.27 2.60 -1.83
N PHE A 144 -7.38 2.34 -0.54
CA PHE A 144 -7.24 3.35 0.49
C PHE A 144 -6.52 2.79 1.70
N GLY A 145 -5.94 3.69 2.48
CA GLY A 145 -5.38 3.37 3.79
C GLY A 145 -5.64 4.51 4.75
N THR A 146 -5.85 4.16 6.03
CA THR A 146 -6.01 5.12 7.11
C THR A 146 -5.10 4.76 8.27
N PHE A 147 -4.64 5.78 8.96
CA PHE A 147 -4.04 5.68 10.27
C PHE A 147 -4.91 6.46 11.26
N ASN A 148 -5.54 5.72 12.17
CA ASN A 148 -6.51 6.27 13.13
C ASN A 148 -5.88 6.59 14.49
N GLY A 149 -4.55 6.62 14.55
CA GLY A 149 -3.81 6.89 15.77
C GLY A 149 -3.23 5.64 16.42
N ILE A 150 -2.78 5.80 17.66
CA ILE A 150 -2.17 4.74 18.48
C ILE A 150 -3.07 4.48 19.68
N LYS A 151 -3.35 3.21 19.93
CA LYS A 151 -4.14 2.75 21.08
C LYS A 151 -3.27 1.85 21.95
N LYS A 152 -3.37 2.01 23.27
CA LYS A 152 -2.79 1.06 24.21
C LYS A 152 -3.60 -0.21 24.24
N VAL A 153 -2.96 -1.33 24.02
CA VAL A 153 -3.56 -2.65 24.10
C VAL A 153 -2.89 -3.48 25.19
N LYS A 154 -3.72 -4.23 25.91
CA LYS A 154 -3.19 -5.17 26.90
C LYS A 154 -2.58 -6.36 26.16
N THR A 155 -1.38 -6.71 26.52
CA THR A 155 -0.64 -7.86 26.01
C THR A 155 -0.05 -8.66 27.15
N ARG A 156 0.47 -9.84 26.87
CA ARG A 156 1.22 -10.63 27.82
C ARG A 156 2.65 -10.75 27.34
N LYS A 157 3.57 -10.45 28.22
CA LYS A 157 5.01 -10.63 27.97
C LYS A 157 5.54 -11.75 28.82
N ILE A 158 6.44 -12.53 28.23
CA ILE A 158 7.23 -13.50 28.97
C ILE A 158 8.43 -12.76 29.54
N GLU A 159 8.50 -12.67 30.86
CA GLU A 159 9.66 -12.20 31.57
C GLU A 159 10.51 -13.37 32.03
N PHE A 160 11.79 -13.33 31.73
CA PHE A 160 12.77 -14.24 32.28
C PHE A 160 13.23 -13.69 33.63
N PHE A 161 13.13 -14.49 34.67
CA PHE A 161 13.62 -14.13 35.97
C PHE A 161 14.59 -15.19 36.45
N TYR A 162 15.58 -14.76 37.23
CA TYR A 162 16.53 -15.65 37.88
C TYR A 162 16.04 -15.94 39.29
N ASN A 163 15.87 -17.22 39.62
CA ASN A 163 15.49 -17.64 40.95
C ASN A 163 16.77 -17.90 41.77
N GLU A 164 17.05 -17.05 42.76
CA GLU A 164 18.21 -17.13 43.60
C GLU A 164 18.22 -18.36 44.52
N ASP A 165 17.06 -18.92 44.86
CA ASP A 165 16.92 -20.08 45.72
C ASP A 165 17.22 -21.39 44.97
N THR A 166 16.87 -21.50 43.71
CA THR A 166 17.07 -22.70 42.89
C THR A 166 18.23 -22.55 41.91
N PHE A 167 18.79 -21.35 41.75
CA PHE A 167 19.85 -21.02 40.78
C PHE A 167 19.45 -21.29 39.34
N GLU A 168 18.15 -21.21 39.03
CA GLU A 168 17.60 -21.47 37.70
C GLU A 168 16.91 -20.23 37.13
N TYR A 169 16.91 -20.15 35.80
CA TYR A 169 16.07 -19.17 35.09
C TYR A 169 14.66 -19.73 34.93
N GLY A 170 13.68 -18.95 35.35
CA GLY A 170 12.27 -19.24 35.15
C GLY A 170 11.63 -18.24 34.15
N GLU A 171 10.50 -18.63 33.65
CA GLU A 171 9.64 -17.78 32.80
C GLU A 171 8.35 -17.49 33.54
N ARG A 172 7.90 -16.27 33.49
CA ARG A 172 6.55 -15.89 33.95
C ARG A 172 5.86 -15.00 32.94
N GLU A 173 4.57 -15.22 32.77
CA GLU A 173 3.73 -14.30 32.01
C GLU A 173 3.38 -13.09 32.90
N THR A 174 3.61 -11.90 32.36
CA THR A 174 3.23 -10.64 33.01
C THR A 174 2.32 -9.84 32.09
N ASP A 175 1.31 -9.19 32.68
CA ASP A 175 0.48 -8.25 31.95
C ASP A 175 1.31 -7.02 31.57
N ALA A 176 1.26 -6.65 30.31
CA ALA A 176 1.92 -5.47 29.76
C ALA A 176 0.93 -4.64 28.94
N GLU A 177 1.27 -3.40 28.70
CA GLU A 177 0.56 -2.55 27.72
C GLU A 177 1.54 -2.21 26.59
N GLU A 178 1.05 -2.32 25.36
CA GLU A 178 1.80 -1.95 24.16
C GLU A 178 1.05 -0.90 23.35
N ASP A 179 1.82 0.02 22.79
CA ASP A 179 1.30 1.02 21.87
C ASP A 179 1.11 0.37 20.49
N MET A 180 -0.13 0.34 20.01
CA MET A 180 -0.50 -0.28 18.75
C MET A 180 -1.09 0.74 17.78
N PRO A 181 -0.49 0.89 16.57
CA PRO A 181 -1.08 1.72 15.53
C PRO A 181 -2.40 1.11 15.03
N ILE A 182 -3.46 1.91 15.01
CA ILE A 182 -4.74 1.52 14.45
C ILE A 182 -4.78 1.92 12.97
N PHE A 183 -4.97 0.94 12.10
CA PHE A 183 -5.00 1.14 10.66
C PHE A 183 -6.19 0.45 10.00
N THR A 184 -6.55 0.96 8.85
CA THR A 184 -7.46 0.31 7.92
C THR A 184 -6.87 0.42 6.52
N LEU A 185 -6.79 -0.69 5.81
CA LEU A 185 -6.42 -0.77 4.41
C LEU A 185 -7.57 -1.42 3.65
N GLY A 186 -7.81 -1.01 2.42
CA GLY A 186 -8.85 -1.65 1.64
C GLY A 186 -8.76 -1.33 0.16
N PHE A 187 -9.45 -2.13 -0.63
CA PHE A 187 -9.53 -1.94 -2.08
C PHE A 187 -10.91 -2.35 -2.62
N THR A 188 -11.23 -1.85 -3.80
CA THR A 188 -12.47 -2.21 -4.51
C THR A 188 -12.28 -3.50 -5.29
N THR A 189 -13.30 -4.37 -5.23
CA THR A 189 -13.34 -5.64 -5.98
C THR A 189 -14.69 -5.83 -6.66
N ALA A 190 -14.68 -6.45 -7.85
CA ALA A 190 -15.87 -7.00 -8.50
C ALA A 190 -15.98 -8.52 -8.32
N ARG A 191 -14.97 -9.13 -7.70
CA ARG A 191 -14.88 -10.58 -7.43
C ARG A 191 -14.70 -10.83 -5.94
N PRO A 192 -15.73 -10.51 -5.11
CA PRO A 192 -15.70 -10.77 -3.67
C PRO A 192 -15.51 -12.25 -3.34
N ASP A 193 -15.92 -13.14 -4.25
CA ASP A 193 -15.77 -14.59 -4.15
C ASP A 193 -14.29 -15.04 -4.06
N VAL A 194 -13.35 -14.32 -4.70
CA VAL A 194 -11.93 -14.71 -4.72
C VAL A 194 -11.27 -14.58 -3.34
N PRO A 195 -11.28 -13.41 -2.67
CA PRO A 195 -10.75 -13.33 -1.32
C PRO A 195 -11.54 -14.22 -0.32
N GLU A 196 -12.85 -14.36 -0.46
CA GLU A 196 -13.62 -15.31 0.37
C GLU A 196 -13.12 -16.73 0.25
N LEU A 197 -12.94 -17.24 -0.98
CA LEU A 197 -12.44 -18.58 -1.22
C LEU A 197 -11.08 -18.81 -0.52
N ILE A 198 -10.17 -17.83 -0.62
CA ILE A 198 -8.85 -17.92 0.00
C ILE A 198 -8.96 -17.97 1.53
N LEU A 199 -9.74 -17.04 2.12
CA LEU A 199 -9.87 -16.94 3.56
C LEU A 199 -10.65 -18.09 4.18
N ASP A 200 -11.68 -18.60 3.50
CA ASP A 200 -12.40 -19.79 3.91
C ASP A 200 -11.49 -21.02 3.89
N HIS A 201 -10.66 -21.16 2.86
CA HIS A 201 -9.67 -22.23 2.83
C HIS A 201 -8.67 -22.10 3.98
N LEU A 202 -8.11 -20.90 4.23
CA LEU A 202 -7.19 -20.67 5.33
C LEU A 202 -7.82 -20.96 6.70
N SER A 203 -9.08 -20.59 6.92
CA SER A 203 -9.79 -20.87 8.17
C SER A 203 -10.04 -22.37 8.41
N ASN A 204 -10.06 -23.17 7.34
CA ASN A 204 -10.20 -24.62 7.44
C ASN A 204 -8.87 -25.36 7.67
N VAL A 205 -7.74 -24.78 7.23
CA VAL A 205 -6.44 -25.46 7.30
C VAL A 205 -5.56 -25.00 8.45
N THR A 206 -5.88 -23.87 9.09
CA THR A 206 -5.12 -23.35 10.24
C THR A 206 -6.00 -22.65 11.26
N SER A 207 -5.74 -22.92 12.56
CA SER A 207 -6.41 -22.27 13.69
C SER A 207 -6.08 -20.76 13.85
N LYS A 208 -5.11 -20.27 13.07
CA LYS A 208 -4.75 -18.84 13.07
C LYS A 208 -5.82 -17.97 12.43
N PHE A 209 -6.59 -18.53 11.51
CA PHE A 209 -7.72 -17.87 10.87
C PHE A 209 -9.03 -18.40 11.43
N GLU A 210 -9.95 -17.49 11.74
CA GLU A 210 -11.30 -17.82 12.24
C GLU A 210 -12.32 -17.00 11.46
N LYS A 211 -13.33 -17.68 10.88
CA LYS A 211 -14.47 -16.99 10.26
C LYS A 211 -15.51 -16.66 11.32
N LYS A 212 -15.94 -15.39 11.36
CA LYS A 212 -17.05 -14.94 12.21
C LYS A 212 -18.09 -14.18 11.37
N GLY A 213 -19.14 -14.87 10.98
CA GLY A 213 -20.19 -14.27 10.14
C GLY A 213 -19.61 -13.80 8.81
N ASN A 214 -19.58 -12.47 8.61
CA ASN A 214 -19.16 -11.84 7.34
C ASN A 214 -17.72 -11.33 7.35
N TYR A 215 -16.91 -11.69 8.36
CA TYR A 215 -15.50 -11.31 8.43
C TYR A 215 -14.64 -12.46 8.96
N TRP A 216 -13.35 -12.37 8.72
CA TRP A 216 -12.34 -13.31 9.20
C TRP A 216 -11.40 -12.60 10.15
N ILE A 217 -10.92 -13.35 11.14
CA ILE A 217 -9.96 -12.89 12.14
C ILE A 217 -8.66 -13.65 11.92
N TYR A 218 -7.57 -12.93 11.71
CA TYR A 218 -6.22 -13.45 11.81
C TYR A 218 -5.69 -13.20 13.21
N LYS A 219 -5.56 -14.26 14.00
CA LYS A 219 -5.25 -14.21 15.44
C LYS A 219 -3.79 -13.95 15.75
N GLN A 220 -2.90 -14.30 14.82
CA GLN A 220 -1.48 -14.02 14.97
C GLN A 220 -1.23 -12.60 14.46
N ALA A 221 -1.21 -11.66 15.39
CA ALA A 221 -1.05 -10.25 15.06
C ALA A 221 0.24 -9.96 14.27
N ILE A 222 0.16 -9.02 13.36
CA ILE A 222 1.33 -8.42 12.70
C ILE A 222 2.22 -7.73 13.76
N PHE A 223 1.60 -7.30 14.86
CA PHE A 223 2.22 -6.71 16.06
C PHE A 223 1.72 -7.50 17.26
N ASP A 224 2.20 -8.59 17.61
CA ASP A 224 1.85 -9.54 18.69
C ASP A 224 0.67 -9.24 19.65
N ALA A 225 0.08 -8.03 19.57
CA ALA A 225 -0.88 -7.48 20.53
C ALA A 225 -2.35 -7.52 20.10
N ALA A 226 -2.68 -7.63 18.81
CA ALA A 226 -4.08 -7.62 18.37
C ALA A 226 -4.32 -8.36 17.06
N PRO A 227 -5.50 -8.95 16.88
CA PRO A 227 -5.89 -9.59 15.65
C PRO A 227 -6.05 -8.59 14.50
N VAL A 228 -5.92 -9.09 13.27
CA VAL A 228 -6.30 -8.37 12.06
C VAL A 228 -7.61 -8.94 11.55
N TYR A 229 -8.56 -8.07 11.29
CA TYR A 229 -9.86 -8.38 10.73
C TYR A 229 -9.83 -8.20 9.22
N MET A 230 -10.37 -9.16 8.49
CA MET A 230 -10.55 -9.11 7.05
C MET A 230 -12.03 -9.13 6.74
N ILE A 231 -12.50 -8.12 6.04
CA ILE A 231 -13.92 -7.88 5.82
C ILE A 231 -14.17 -7.84 4.33
N ASN A 232 -15.14 -8.61 3.86
CA ASN A 232 -15.64 -8.56 2.50
C ASN A 232 -17.07 -8.00 2.50
N THR A 233 -17.25 -6.80 1.96
CA THR A 233 -18.53 -6.10 2.02
C THR A 233 -18.75 -5.18 0.83
N GLU A 234 -19.92 -5.26 0.21
CA GLU A 234 -20.36 -4.34 -0.87
C GLU A 234 -19.34 -4.12 -2.01
N GLY A 235 -18.55 -5.15 -2.36
CA GLY A 235 -17.49 -5.03 -3.36
C GLY A 235 -16.26 -4.27 -2.89
N LEU A 236 -16.02 -4.26 -1.58
CA LEU A 236 -14.81 -3.81 -0.92
C LEU A 236 -14.19 -4.97 -0.15
N PHE A 237 -12.88 -5.04 -0.17
CA PHE A 237 -12.12 -5.91 0.70
C PHE A 237 -11.26 -5.06 1.63
N ILE A 238 -11.39 -5.26 2.94
CA ILE A 238 -10.83 -4.39 3.97
C ILE A 238 -10.02 -5.21 4.97
N PHE A 239 -8.84 -4.73 5.30
CA PHE A 239 -7.98 -5.20 6.38
C PHE A 239 -7.93 -4.12 7.45
N THR A 240 -8.20 -4.47 8.70
CA THR A 240 -8.12 -3.53 9.80
C THR A 240 -7.78 -4.25 11.11
N ASN A 241 -7.13 -3.55 12.03
CA ASN A 241 -7.04 -3.96 13.42
C ASN A 241 -7.95 -3.13 14.34
N ASP A 242 -8.86 -2.33 13.75
CA ASP A 242 -9.93 -1.63 14.46
C ASP A 242 -11.12 -2.58 14.63
N GLU A 243 -11.29 -3.11 15.83
CA GLU A 243 -12.37 -4.04 16.18
C GLU A 243 -13.75 -3.40 16.03
N ASP A 244 -13.89 -2.12 16.40
CA ASP A 244 -15.16 -1.41 16.29
C ASP A 244 -15.61 -1.31 14.83
N LEU A 245 -14.65 -1.04 13.92
CA LEU A 245 -14.93 -1.05 12.48
C LEU A 245 -15.30 -2.45 11.98
N ALA A 246 -14.63 -3.49 12.47
CA ALA A 246 -14.90 -4.86 12.07
C ALA A 246 -16.30 -5.32 12.47
N LEU A 247 -16.71 -5.00 13.68
CA LEU A 247 -18.04 -5.34 14.21
C LEU A 247 -19.16 -4.57 13.49
N ASN A 248 -18.90 -3.32 13.09
CA ASN A 248 -19.87 -2.44 12.42
C ASN A 248 -19.58 -2.29 10.91
N HIS A 249 -18.97 -3.27 10.29
CA HIS A 249 -18.45 -3.18 8.91
C HIS A 249 -19.49 -2.81 7.84
N SER A 250 -20.77 -3.12 8.03
CA SER A 250 -21.83 -2.75 7.10
C SER A 250 -22.08 -1.23 7.06
N GLU A 251 -21.94 -0.56 8.21
CA GLU A 251 -22.13 0.88 8.35
C GLU A 251 -20.82 1.66 8.24
N GLY A 252 -19.67 0.98 8.41
CA GLY A 252 -18.36 1.61 8.54
C GLY A 252 -18.33 2.54 9.76
N TYR A 253 -17.74 3.72 9.63
CA TYR A 253 -17.77 4.75 10.68
C TYR A 253 -19.07 5.58 10.68
N GLY A 254 -20.03 5.27 9.83
CA GLY A 254 -21.34 5.93 9.81
C GLY A 254 -21.22 7.46 9.67
N LYS A 255 -21.76 8.20 10.66
CA LYS A 255 -21.71 9.68 10.68
C LYS A 255 -20.31 10.24 10.92
N GLU A 256 -19.39 9.45 11.45
CA GLU A 256 -17.98 9.82 11.68
C GLU A 256 -17.11 9.64 10.42
N GLY A 257 -17.67 9.09 9.35
CA GLY A 257 -17.00 9.00 8.06
C GLY A 257 -16.71 10.35 7.41
N LEU A 258 -15.92 10.35 6.35
CA LEU A 258 -15.48 11.58 5.67
C LEU A 258 -16.63 12.54 5.35
N ASN A 259 -16.46 13.79 5.71
CA ASN A 259 -17.43 14.84 5.39
C ASN A 259 -17.45 15.18 3.89
N SER A 260 -18.51 15.86 3.46
CA SER A 260 -18.74 16.22 2.05
C SER A 260 -17.64 17.12 1.47
N LYS A 261 -17.00 17.97 2.28
CA LYS A 261 -15.92 18.85 1.83
C LYS A 261 -14.65 18.06 1.50
N THR A 262 -14.22 17.19 2.40
CA THR A 262 -13.06 16.30 2.19
C THR A 262 -13.32 15.33 1.04
N LEU A 263 -14.54 14.77 0.96
CA LEU A 263 -14.94 13.89 -0.12
C LEU A 263 -14.90 14.59 -1.49
N LYS A 264 -15.33 15.88 -1.57
CA LYS A 264 -15.22 16.68 -2.79
C LYS A 264 -13.76 16.89 -3.19
N SER A 265 -12.88 17.11 -2.20
CA SER A 265 -11.45 17.26 -2.44
C SER A 265 -10.82 15.99 -3.03
N ILE A 266 -11.17 14.82 -2.48
CA ILE A 266 -10.70 13.52 -2.98
C ILE A 266 -11.20 13.27 -4.42
N LYS A 267 -12.46 13.53 -4.69
CA LYS A 267 -13.04 13.34 -6.02
C LYS A 267 -12.45 14.25 -7.10
N ASN A 268 -11.94 15.40 -6.70
CA ASN A 268 -11.32 16.37 -7.61
C ASN A 268 -9.81 16.15 -7.77
N SER A 269 -9.20 15.30 -6.96
CA SER A 269 -7.82 14.85 -7.18
C SER A 269 -7.78 13.84 -8.34
N GLY A 270 -6.60 13.70 -8.94
CA GLY A 270 -6.34 12.63 -9.91
C GLY A 270 -6.27 11.26 -9.24
N SER A 271 -5.24 10.48 -9.57
CA SER A 271 -5.09 9.11 -9.07
C SER A 271 -4.75 9.00 -7.57
N LEU A 272 -4.16 10.01 -6.98
CA LEU A 272 -3.72 10.00 -5.58
C LEU A 272 -4.28 11.20 -4.81
N CYS A 273 -4.81 10.94 -3.63
CA CYS A 273 -5.07 11.94 -2.60
C CYS A 273 -4.60 11.42 -1.26
N GLY A 274 -3.85 12.24 -0.52
CA GLY A 274 -3.37 11.92 0.82
C GLY A 274 -3.53 13.13 1.74
N TYR A 275 -3.72 12.82 3.02
CA TYR A 275 -3.77 13.78 4.10
C TYR A 275 -3.08 13.19 5.33
N ALA A 276 -2.32 14.01 6.03
CA ALA A 276 -1.82 13.67 7.35
C ALA A 276 -1.80 14.92 8.24
N ASP A 277 -2.34 14.80 9.43
CA ASP A 277 -2.10 15.73 10.54
C ASP A 277 -0.77 15.37 11.17
N LEU A 278 0.29 16.04 10.74
CA LEU A 278 1.66 15.76 11.19
C LEU A 278 1.83 15.97 12.69
N LYS A 279 1.09 16.90 13.28
CA LYS A 279 1.10 17.12 14.73
C LYS A 279 0.47 15.95 15.46
N SER A 280 -0.69 15.48 15.00
CA SER A 280 -1.36 14.31 15.57
C SER A 280 -0.49 13.06 15.44
N VAL A 281 0.05 12.80 14.26
CA VAL A 281 0.96 11.67 14.01
C VAL A 281 2.19 11.74 14.90
N ALA A 282 2.89 12.89 14.95
CA ALA A 282 4.11 13.05 15.73
C ALA A 282 3.88 12.93 17.25
N ASN A 283 2.73 13.43 17.75
CA ASN A 283 2.40 13.34 19.17
C ASN A 283 2.08 11.92 19.63
N GLN A 284 1.49 11.12 18.74
CA GLN A 284 1.08 9.74 19.05
C GLN A 284 2.20 8.73 18.79
N PHE A 285 3.15 9.04 17.89
CA PHE A 285 4.18 8.09 17.50
C PHE A 285 5.19 7.87 18.64
N PRO A 286 5.39 6.61 19.11
CA PRO A 286 6.36 6.30 20.16
C PRO A 286 7.77 6.60 19.65
N ILE A 287 8.48 7.47 20.39
CA ILE A 287 9.81 7.92 19.96
C ILE A 287 10.84 6.79 19.98
N ASP A 288 10.62 5.81 20.84
CA ASP A 288 11.48 4.65 21.02
C ASP A 288 11.51 3.70 19.82
N PHE A 289 10.55 3.82 18.89
CA PHE A 289 10.55 3.07 17.62
C PHE A 289 11.47 3.69 16.56
N LEU A 290 11.96 4.90 16.82
CA LEU A 290 12.85 5.60 15.90
C LEU A 290 14.31 5.38 16.25
N LEU A 291 15.14 5.38 15.20
CA LEU A 291 16.57 5.42 15.41
C LEU A 291 16.97 6.71 16.15
N PRO A 292 18.01 6.70 17.01
CA PRO A 292 18.41 7.88 17.79
C PRO A 292 18.59 9.16 16.97
N GLU A 293 19.09 9.03 15.74
CA GLU A 293 19.27 10.16 14.81
C GLU A 293 17.97 10.75 14.27
N GLN A 294 16.87 10.00 14.32
CA GLN A 294 15.54 10.42 13.83
C GLN A 294 14.69 11.06 14.94
N GLN A 295 15.00 10.77 16.21
CA GLN A 295 14.23 11.27 17.36
C GLN A 295 14.17 12.80 17.45
N PRO A 296 15.27 13.55 17.24
CA PRO A 296 15.21 15.03 17.28
C PRO A 296 14.30 15.63 16.21
N LEU A 297 14.25 15.00 15.02
CA LEU A 297 13.33 15.44 13.96
C LEU A 297 11.87 15.24 14.40
N MET A 298 11.54 14.07 14.94
CA MET A 298 10.19 13.78 15.42
C MET A 298 9.79 14.73 16.55
N GLU A 299 10.67 15.01 17.51
CA GLU A 299 10.42 15.96 18.57
C GLU A 299 10.17 17.38 18.03
N SER A 300 10.89 17.79 17.01
CA SER A 300 10.68 19.09 16.37
C SER A 300 9.31 19.20 15.69
N LEU A 301 8.76 18.08 15.21
CA LEU A 301 7.44 18.02 14.57
C LEU A 301 6.29 18.03 15.58
N ARG A 302 6.48 17.53 16.82
CA ARG A 302 5.43 17.43 17.84
C ARG A 302 4.73 18.73 18.18
N GLY A 303 5.44 19.85 18.17
CA GLY A 303 4.89 21.14 18.59
C GLY A 303 4.55 22.12 17.47
N LYS A 304 5.06 21.89 16.26
CA LYS A 304 5.15 22.93 15.22
C LYS A 304 4.58 22.53 13.87
N SER A 305 4.25 21.24 13.69
CA SER A 305 3.81 20.74 12.39
C SER A 305 2.34 21.02 12.12
N GLY A 306 2.05 21.29 10.87
CA GLY A 306 0.70 21.44 10.32
C GLY A 306 0.23 20.18 9.61
N ASN A 307 -0.63 20.36 8.63
CA ASN A 307 -1.18 19.28 7.82
C ASN A 307 -0.36 19.10 6.54
N LEU A 308 -0.08 17.83 6.20
CA LEU A 308 0.40 17.44 4.89
C LEU A 308 -0.80 17.09 4.01
N VAL A 309 -0.90 17.72 2.85
CA VAL A 309 -1.92 17.38 1.84
C VAL A 309 -1.19 17.06 0.55
N MET A 310 -1.43 15.87 0.03
CA MET A 310 -0.88 15.39 -1.24
C MET A 310 -2.01 15.13 -2.22
N ARG A 311 -1.87 15.60 -3.44
CA ARG A 311 -2.85 15.39 -4.50
C ARG A 311 -2.16 15.30 -5.84
N THR A 312 -2.61 14.40 -6.70
CA THR A 312 -2.26 14.46 -8.11
C THR A 312 -3.29 15.29 -8.88
N GLY A 313 -2.83 16.06 -9.84
CA GLY A 313 -3.69 16.73 -10.81
C GLY A 313 -4.36 15.73 -11.76
N LYS A 314 -5.24 16.22 -12.60
CA LYS A 314 -5.77 15.43 -13.70
C LYS A 314 -4.73 15.35 -14.81
N THR A 315 -4.59 14.17 -15.39
CA THR A 315 -3.81 13.99 -16.61
C THR A 315 -4.59 14.56 -17.78
N THR A 316 -3.96 15.39 -18.58
CA THR A 316 -4.56 16.04 -19.77
C THR A 316 -3.63 15.85 -20.96
N VAL A 317 -4.19 15.78 -22.15
CA VAL A 317 -3.44 15.88 -23.40
C VAL A 317 -3.24 17.36 -23.69
N ASN A 318 -2.00 17.79 -23.83
CA ASN A 318 -1.70 19.10 -24.41
C ASN A 318 -1.62 18.90 -25.94
N GLU A 319 -2.61 19.41 -26.65
CA GLU A 319 -2.49 19.57 -28.09
C GLU A 319 -1.45 20.68 -28.35
N THR A 320 -0.26 20.28 -28.80
CA THR A 320 0.78 21.21 -29.26
C THR A 320 0.52 21.63 -30.69
#